data_73cd451b670b33cea53271c5169c8f80
#
_entry.id   73cd451b670b33cea53271c5169c8f80
#
_cell.length_a   1.000
_cell.length_b   1.000
_cell.length_c   1.000
_cell.angle_alpha   90.00
_cell.angle_beta   90.00
_cell.angle_gamma   90.00
#
_symmetry.space_group_name_H-M   'P 1'
#
loop_
_entity.id
_entity.type
_entity.pdbx_description
1 polymer ?
#
loop_
_entity_poly.entity_id
_entity_poly.type
_entity_poly.pdbx_seq_one_letter_code
_entity_poly.pdbx_strand_id
1 'polypeptide(L)'
;MVILDCRGQQCPQPVVQVRRQMLSAPDAPLQVLVDDPAARDNVGRLANSRGYQVKVVQTEGSFRLELAPGDKPADAVAPAVTGPTVVFIASDQMGSGDPKLGQILMKNFFFTLAENDSAPDLLLFVNAGARLTVGGSEVTEPLQKMVDLGADIATCGLCLEYFGLKESLVVGRVTNMLEIATALQGAGRIIRP
;
A
#
# COMPACT_ATOMS: atom_id res chain seq x y z
N MET A 1 -18.06 -12.81 17.62
CA MET A 1 -17.89 -12.70 16.17
C MET A 1 -17.92 -11.21 15.85
N VAL A 2 -16.89 -10.68 15.20
CA VAL A 2 -16.81 -9.26 14.81
C VAL A 2 -17.52 -9.09 13.47
N ILE A 3 -18.26 -7.98 13.31
CA ILE A 3 -18.94 -7.62 12.06
C ILE A 3 -18.31 -6.33 11.55
N LEU A 4 -17.79 -6.37 10.31
CA LEU A 4 -17.29 -5.20 9.59
C LEU A 4 -18.29 -4.80 8.52
N ASP A 5 -18.86 -3.61 8.63
CA ASP A 5 -19.72 -3.02 7.60
C ASP A 5 -18.87 -2.14 6.69
N CYS A 6 -18.57 -2.67 5.50
CA CYS A 6 -17.77 -2.02 4.46
C CYS A 6 -18.62 -1.59 3.26
N ARG A 7 -19.94 -1.51 3.41
CA ARG A 7 -20.83 -1.03 2.35
C ARG A 7 -20.58 0.45 2.06
N GLY A 8 -20.68 0.85 0.80
CA GLY A 8 -20.39 2.21 0.34
C GLY A 8 -18.91 2.57 0.33
N GLN A 9 -18.01 1.65 0.67
CA GLN A 9 -16.57 1.91 0.68
C GLN A 9 -15.94 1.51 -0.65
N GLN A 10 -15.04 2.38 -1.14
CA GLN A 10 -14.27 2.11 -2.36
C GLN A 10 -13.03 1.26 -2.08
N CYS A 11 -12.57 0.52 -3.09
CA CYS A 11 -11.28 -0.17 -3.07
C CYS A 11 -10.15 0.86 -2.80
N PRO A 12 -9.17 0.54 -1.92
CA PRO A 12 -8.92 -0.75 -1.25
C PRO A 12 -9.51 -0.88 0.17
N GLN A 13 -10.34 0.06 0.65
CA GLN A 13 -10.78 0.18 2.04
C GLN A 13 -11.33 -1.12 2.67
N PRO A 14 -12.26 -1.86 2.03
CA PRO A 14 -12.79 -3.09 2.60
C PRO A 14 -11.68 -4.14 2.87
N VAL A 15 -10.75 -4.29 1.92
CA VAL A 15 -9.65 -5.26 2.03
C VAL A 15 -8.69 -4.88 3.16
N VAL A 16 -8.36 -3.59 3.28
CA VAL A 16 -7.48 -3.05 4.34
C VAL A 16 -8.08 -3.27 5.72
N GLN A 17 -9.38 -2.95 5.89
CA GLN A 17 -10.06 -3.14 7.18
C GLN A 17 -10.13 -4.61 7.60
N VAL A 18 -10.47 -5.50 6.66
CA VAL A 18 -10.51 -6.95 6.91
C VAL A 18 -9.12 -7.46 7.28
N ARG A 19 -8.07 -7.04 6.56
CA ARG A 19 -6.69 -7.40 6.86
C ARG A 19 -6.29 -6.95 8.28
N ARG A 20 -6.57 -5.69 8.63
CA ARG A 20 -6.27 -5.14 9.95
C ARG A 20 -6.99 -5.93 11.05
N GLN A 21 -8.25 -6.30 10.84
CA GLN A 21 -9.02 -7.09 11.81
C GLN A 21 -8.45 -8.51 11.97
N MET A 22 -8.05 -9.16 10.87
CA MET A 22 -7.42 -10.48 10.90
C MET A 22 -6.07 -10.48 11.65
N LEU A 23 -5.32 -9.38 11.57
CA LEU A 23 -4.05 -9.21 12.28
C LEU A 23 -4.25 -8.93 13.77
N SER A 24 -5.26 -8.12 14.12
CA SER A 24 -5.55 -7.78 15.53
C SER A 24 -6.17 -8.95 16.30
N ALA A 25 -6.85 -9.85 15.63
CA ALA A 25 -7.48 -11.03 16.21
C ALA A 25 -7.28 -12.25 15.31
N PRO A 26 -6.07 -12.84 15.28
CA PRO A 26 -5.78 -14.02 14.49
C PRO A 26 -6.73 -15.18 14.85
N ASP A 27 -7.14 -15.94 13.85
CA ASP A 27 -8.00 -17.12 14.01
C ASP A 27 -9.40 -16.83 14.61
N ALA A 28 -9.82 -15.56 14.69
CA ALA A 28 -11.17 -15.20 15.09
C ALA A 28 -12.15 -15.22 13.89
N PRO A 29 -13.37 -15.75 14.05
CA PRO A 29 -14.38 -15.68 12.99
C PRO A 29 -14.83 -14.22 12.77
N LEU A 30 -14.97 -13.85 11.51
CA LEU A 30 -15.26 -12.50 11.07
C LEU A 30 -16.42 -12.51 10.07
N GLN A 31 -17.32 -11.53 10.17
CA GLN A 31 -18.36 -11.28 9.18
C GLN A 31 -18.12 -9.94 8.49
N VAL A 32 -18.18 -9.91 7.17
CA VAL A 32 -17.95 -8.70 6.36
C VAL A 32 -19.16 -8.44 5.48
N LEU A 33 -19.63 -7.20 5.49
CA LEU A 33 -20.72 -6.73 4.62
C LEU A 33 -20.12 -5.81 3.55
N VAL A 34 -20.40 -6.10 2.29
CA VAL A 34 -20.00 -5.25 1.14
C VAL A 34 -21.16 -5.16 0.14
N ASP A 35 -21.23 -4.11 -0.65
CA ASP A 35 -22.25 -3.90 -1.68
C ASP A 35 -21.68 -3.95 -3.11
N ASP A 36 -20.35 -3.98 -3.25
CA ASP A 36 -19.66 -4.07 -4.53
C ASP A 36 -19.15 -5.50 -4.79
N PRO A 37 -19.43 -6.11 -5.97
CA PRO A 37 -18.91 -7.43 -6.34
C PRO A 37 -17.39 -7.52 -6.34
N ALA A 38 -16.67 -6.46 -6.74
CA ALA A 38 -15.20 -6.45 -6.72
C ALA A 38 -14.67 -6.47 -5.28
N ALA A 39 -15.31 -5.73 -4.37
CA ALA A 39 -14.96 -5.77 -2.94
C ALA A 39 -15.20 -7.17 -2.34
N ARG A 40 -16.32 -7.82 -2.66
CA ARG A 40 -16.62 -9.21 -2.28
C ARG A 40 -15.49 -10.15 -2.72
N ASP A 41 -15.09 -10.09 -3.98
CA ASP A 41 -14.08 -10.99 -4.54
C ASP A 41 -12.68 -10.72 -3.97
N ASN A 42 -12.35 -9.45 -3.74
CA ASN A 42 -11.08 -9.05 -3.16
C ASN A 42 -10.95 -9.47 -1.69
N VAL A 43 -12.00 -9.27 -0.90
CA VAL A 43 -12.06 -9.74 0.50
C VAL A 43 -12.00 -11.26 0.57
N GLY A 44 -12.72 -11.97 -0.31
CA GLY A 44 -12.69 -13.43 -0.39
C GLY A 44 -11.28 -13.96 -0.72
N ARG A 45 -10.58 -13.34 -1.68
CA ARG A 45 -9.19 -13.71 -2.01
C ARG A 45 -8.23 -13.47 -0.85
N LEU A 46 -8.33 -12.32 -0.19
CA LEU A 46 -7.52 -12.04 1.00
C LEU A 46 -7.77 -13.10 2.08
N ALA A 47 -9.03 -13.41 2.39
CA ALA A 47 -9.38 -14.36 3.43
C ALA A 47 -8.84 -15.77 3.12
N ASN A 48 -9.02 -16.24 1.89
CA ASN A 48 -8.48 -17.53 1.44
C ASN A 48 -6.95 -17.59 1.52
N SER A 49 -6.24 -16.49 1.13
CA SER A 49 -4.77 -16.43 1.22
C SER A 49 -4.26 -16.45 2.66
N ARG A 50 -5.12 -16.12 3.63
CA ARG A 50 -4.83 -16.15 5.07
C ARG A 50 -5.33 -17.43 5.76
N GLY A 51 -5.79 -18.42 4.98
CA GLY A 51 -6.24 -19.70 5.50
C GLY A 51 -7.65 -19.68 6.10
N TYR A 52 -8.44 -18.65 5.81
CA TYR A 52 -9.85 -18.62 6.22
C TYR A 52 -10.72 -19.32 5.18
N GLN A 53 -11.72 -20.07 5.65
CA GLN A 53 -12.82 -20.56 4.82
C GLN A 53 -13.80 -19.40 4.61
N VAL A 54 -14.22 -19.20 3.36
CA VAL A 54 -15.10 -18.09 2.97
C VAL A 54 -16.44 -18.62 2.51
N LYS A 55 -17.50 -18.21 3.19
CA LYS A 55 -18.88 -18.46 2.75
C LYS A 55 -19.52 -17.12 2.39
N VAL A 56 -20.00 -17.00 1.16
CA VAL A 56 -20.67 -15.79 0.66
C VAL A 56 -22.17 -16.03 0.66
N VAL A 57 -22.91 -15.14 1.28
CA VAL A 57 -24.38 -15.08 1.26
C VAL A 57 -24.79 -13.79 0.57
N GLN A 58 -25.52 -13.91 -0.55
CA GLN A 58 -26.06 -12.75 -1.24
C GLN A 58 -27.38 -12.33 -0.61
N THR A 59 -27.53 -11.05 -0.35
CA THR A 59 -28.77 -10.42 0.10
C THR A 59 -29.19 -9.34 -0.92
N GLU A 60 -30.38 -8.79 -0.83
CA GLU A 60 -30.80 -7.71 -1.74
C GLU A 60 -29.81 -6.54 -1.65
N GLY A 61 -29.09 -6.28 -2.77
CA GLY A 61 -28.16 -5.16 -2.93
C GLY A 61 -26.84 -5.27 -2.16
N SER A 62 -26.53 -6.41 -1.51
CA SER A 62 -25.26 -6.57 -0.76
C SER A 62 -24.81 -8.02 -0.65
N PHE A 63 -23.57 -8.22 -0.20
CA PHE A 63 -22.97 -9.52 0.07
C PHE A 63 -22.49 -9.58 1.53
N ARG A 64 -22.80 -10.68 2.18
CA ARG A 64 -22.28 -11.02 3.49
C ARG A 64 -21.26 -12.16 3.33
N LEU A 65 -20.02 -11.89 3.71
CA LEU A 65 -18.96 -12.88 3.76
C LEU A 65 -18.80 -13.35 5.21
N GLU A 66 -18.98 -14.65 5.43
CA GLU A 66 -18.70 -15.31 6.70
C GLU A 66 -17.32 -15.96 6.57
N LEU A 67 -16.36 -15.46 7.36
CA LEU A 67 -14.96 -15.86 7.33
C LEU A 67 -14.68 -16.68 8.60
N ALA A 68 -14.46 -17.97 8.45
CA ALA A 68 -14.12 -18.86 9.55
C ALA A 68 -12.65 -19.28 9.45
N PRO A 69 -11.90 -19.34 10.57
CA PRO A 69 -10.56 -19.90 10.54
C PRO A 69 -10.59 -21.30 9.95
N GLY A 70 -9.68 -21.57 9.00
CA GLY A 70 -9.47 -22.90 8.42
C GLY A 70 -8.07 -23.40 8.76
N ASP A 71 -7.71 -24.54 8.20
CA ASP A 71 -6.32 -24.99 8.23
C ASP A 71 -5.47 -23.98 7.46
N LYS A 72 -4.53 -23.33 8.15
CA LYS A 72 -3.61 -22.39 7.51
C LYS A 72 -2.86 -23.12 6.40
N PRO A 73 -2.89 -22.63 5.14
CA PRO A 73 -1.87 -23.05 4.20
C PRO A 73 -0.54 -22.72 4.89
N ALA A 74 0.38 -23.66 4.93
CA ALA A 74 1.74 -23.35 5.38
C ALA A 74 2.17 -22.11 4.61
N ASP A 75 2.41 -20.99 5.33
CA ASP A 75 2.96 -19.79 4.72
C ASP A 75 4.11 -20.27 3.84
N ALA A 76 3.95 -20.12 2.53
CA ALA A 76 5.08 -20.30 1.64
C ALA A 76 6.05 -19.20 2.09
N VAL A 77 7.03 -19.60 2.90
CA VAL A 77 8.10 -18.72 3.35
C VAL A 77 8.76 -18.24 2.07
N ALA A 78 8.37 -17.03 1.65
CA ALA A 78 9.06 -16.37 0.56
C ALA A 78 10.55 -16.39 0.93
N PRO A 79 11.45 -16.76 0.02
CA PRO A 79 12.88 -16.81 0.32
C PRO A 79 13.26 -15.48 0.98
N ALA A 80 13.96 -15.57 2.13
CA ALA A 80 14.35 -14.38 2.85
C ALA A 80 15.16 -13.48 1.91
N VAL A 81 14.59 -12.32 1.58
CA VAL A 81 15.27 -11.32 0.76
C VAL A 81 16.35 -10.72 1.65
N THR A 82 17.62 -10.97 1.31
CA THR A 82 18.76 -10.37 2.02
C THR A 82 19.01 -8.98 1.46
N GLY A 83 18.96 -7.95 2.32
CA GLY A 83 19.15 -6.55 1.96
C GLY A 83 17.86 -5.72 2.03
N PRO A 84 17.99 -4.37 1.94
CA PRO A 84 16.86 -3.46 2.10
C PRO A 84 15.84 -3.56 0.97
N THR A 85 14.58 -3.34 1.32
CA THR A 85 13.49 -3.15 0.35
C THR A 85 13.43 -1.68 -0.03
N VAL A 86 13.69 -1.38 -1.30
CA VAL A 86 13.67 -0.02 -1.85
C VAL A 86 12.45 0.16 -2.76
N VAL A 87 11.67 1.21 -2.54
CA VAL A 87 10.63 1.63 -3.49
C VAL A 87 11.18 2.79 -4.31
N PHE A 88 11.27 2.60 -5.63
CA PHE A 88 11.79 3.60 -6.55
C PHE A 88 10.67 4.23 -7.37
N ILE A 89 10.40 5.51 -7.12
CA ILE A 89 9.26 6.26 -7.65
C ILE A 89 9.75 7.32 -8.62
N ALA A 90 9.59 7.08 -9.92
CA ALA A 90 10.03 7.99 -10.98
C ALA A 90 8.88 8.81 -11.61
N SER A 91 7.63 8.54 -11.21
CA SER A 91 6.43 9.19 -11.73
C SER A 91 5.48 9.55 -10.59
N ASP A 92 4.63 10.54 -10.81
CA ASP A 92 3.50 10.87 -9.94
C ASP A 92 2.22 10.07 -10.29
N GLN A 93 2.34 9.15 -11.24
CA GLN A 93 1.27 8.23 -11.66
C GLN A 93 1.79 6.81 -11.83
N MET A 94 0.95 5.82 -11.59
CA MET A 94 1.25 4.41 -11.79
C MET A 94 0.87 3.98 -13.20
N GLY A 95 1.84 3.40 -13.92
CA GLY A 95 1.65 2.98 -15.31
C GLY A 95 1.68 4.12 -16.33
N SER A 96 1.49 3.79 -17.62
CA SER A 96 1.60 4.71 -18.77
C SER A 96 0.28 4.89 -19.53
N GLY A 97 -0.86 4.53 -18.91
CA GLY A 97 -2.18 4.68 -19.51
C GLY A 97 -2.81 6.05 -19.26
N ASP A 98 -4.08 6.08 -18.89
CA ASP A 98 -4.79 7.32 -18.56
C ASP A 98 -4.16 8.00 -17.32
N PRO A 99 -3.76 9.29 -17.42
CA PRO A 99 -3.08 9.99 -16.33
C PRO A 99 -3.93 10.09 -15.04
N LYS A 100 -5.23 10.29 -15.15
CA LYS A 100 -6.13 10.40 -13.99
C LYS A 100 -6.23 9.07 -13.27
N LEU A 101 -6.38 7.98 -14.02
CA LEU A 101 -6.35 6.63 -13.46
C LEU A 101 -4.99 6.33 -12.81
N GLY A 102 -3.89 6.71 -13.46
CA GLY A 102 -2.54 6.54 -12.94
C GLY A 102 -2.33 7.25 -11.59
N GLN A 103 -2.85 8.47 -11.42
CA GLN A 103 -2.81 9.22 -10.16
C GLN A 103 -3.64 8.53 -9.05
N ILE A 104 -4.86 8.06 -9.39
CA ILE A 104 -5.70 7.31 -8.44
C ILE A 104 -5.00 6.02 -7.99
N LEU A 105 -4.38 5.28 -8.91
CA LEU A 105 -3.65 4.06 -8.61
C LEU A 105 -2.42 4.34 -7.73
N MET A 106 -1.66 5.40 -8.01
CA MET A 106 -0.49 5.80 -7.22
C MET A 106 -0.91 6.17 -5.78
N LYS A 107 -1.98 6.93 -5.61
CA LYS A 107 -2.55 7.26 -4.31
C LYS A 107 -2.95 5.99 -3.54
N ASN A 108 -3.69 5.08 -4.18
CA ASN A 108 -4.11 3.81 -3.58
C ASN A 108 -2.92 2.91 -3.23
N PHE A 109 -1.86 2.93 -4.03
CA PHE A 109 -0.62 2.20 -3.74
C PHE A 109 0.02 2.68 -2.43
N PHE A 110 0.25 3.99 -2.27
CA PHE A 110 0.85 4.52 -1.05
C PHE A 110 -0.05 4.33 0.16
N PHE A 111 -1.35 4.54 0.02
CA PHE A 111 -2.31 4.27 1.09
C PHE A 111 -2.24 2.81 1.54
N THR A 112 -2.28 1.87 0.59
CA THR A 112 -2.21 0.42 0.90
C THR A 112 -0.86 0.04 1.48
N LEU A 113 0.24 0.62 0.99
CA LEU A 113 1.59 0.36 1.49
C LEU A 113 1.75 0.82 2.95
N ALA A 114 1.20 1.99 3.29
CA ALA A 114 1.21 2.53 4.64
C ALA A 114 0.32 1.75 5.64
N GLU A 115 -0.60 0.92 5.14
CA GLU A 115 -1.42 0.03 5.96
C GLU A 115 -0.78 -1.34 6.19
N ASN A 116 0.40 -1.60 5.61
CA ASN A 116 1.16 -2.79 5.93
C ASN A 116 1.84 -2.67 7.29
N ASP A 117 2.07 -3.81 7.96
CA ASP A 117 2.69 -3.86 9.30
C ASP A 117 4.18 -3.50 9.29
N SER A 118 4.80 -3.48 8.11
CA SER A 118 6.19 -3.10 7.91
C SER A 118 6.30 -2.13 6.74
N ALA A 119 6.94 -1.00 6.97
CA ALA A 119 7.31 -0.09 5.90
C ALA A 119 8.48 -0.65 5.08
N PRO A 120 8.65 -0.24 3.81
CA PRO A 120 9.90 -0.42 3.08
C PRO A 120 11.05 0.29 3.82
N ASP A 121 12.27 -0.19 3.67
CA ASP A 121 13.42 0.46 4.31
C ASP A 121 13.69 1.85 3.72
N LEU A 122 13.49 2.01 2.41
CA LEU A 122 13.80 3.26 1.70
C LEU A 122 12.82 3.51 0.56
N LEU A 123 12.33 4.76 0.46
CA LEU A 123 11.56 5.25 -0.69
C LEU A 123 12.34 6.37 -1.39
N LEU A 124 12.63 6.18 -2.68
CA LEU A 124 13.39 7.10 -3.50
C LEU A 124 12.49 7.78 -4.54
N PHE A 125 12.37 9.09 -4.47
CA PHE A 125 11.55 9.89 -5.37
C PHE A 125 12.41 10.68 -6.36
N VAL A 126 12.21 10.43 -7.65
CA VAL A 126 12.92 11.10 -8.73
C VAL A 126 11.94 11.59 -9.80
N ASN A 127 12.38 12.51 -10.68
CA ASN A 127 11.57 13.06 -11.75
C ASN A 127 10.19 13.54 -11.25
N ALA A 128 9.09 13.23 -11.94
CA ALA A 128 7.73 13.63 -11.53
C ALA A 128 7.33 13.05 -10.17
N GLY A 129 7.91 11.92 -9.75
CA GLY A 129 7.74 11.38 -8.39
C GLY A 129 8.08 12.36 -7.27
N ALA A 130 8.99 13.32 -7.49
CA ALA A 130 9.32 14.35 -6.52
C ALA A 130 8.12 15.22 -6.10
N ARG A 131 7.10 15.32 -6.94
CA ARG A 131 5.84 16.05 -6.65
C ARG A 131 5.00 15.39 -5.56
N LEU A 132 5.26 14.13 -5.27
CA LEU A 132 4.51 13.37 -4.27
C LEU A 132 4.94 13.68 -2.83
N THR A 133 6.14 14.23 -2.63
CA THR A 133 6.72 14.52 -1.30
C THR A 133 6.57 15.97 -0.85
N VAL A 134 5.88 16.79 -1.64
CA VAL A 134 5.74 18.23 -1.41
C VAL A 134 4.36 18.61 -0.88
N GLY A 135 4.24 19.81 -0.36
CA GLY A 135 2.97 20.36 0.12
C GLY A 135 1.88 20.35 -0.95
N GLY A 136 0.66 19.95 -0.57
CA GLY A 136 -0.48 19.82 -1.46
C GLY A 136 -0.61 18.47 -2.16
N SER A 137 0.36 17.55 -2.00
CA SER A 137 0.22 16.18 -2.48
C SER A 137 -0.76 15.39 -1.61
N GLU A 138 -1.61 14.59 -2.25
CA GLU A 138 -2.61 13.75 -1.55
C GLU A 138 -2.01 12.52 -0.85
N VAL A 139 -0.71 12.26 -1.03
CA VAL A 139 -0.01 11.10 -0.45
C VAL A 139 0.95 11.47 0.68
N THR A 140 0.99 12.73 1.11
CA THR A 140 1.87 13.18 2.20
C THR A 140 1.55 12.47 3.52
N GLU A 141 0.27 12.27 3.84
CA GLU A 141 -0.15 11.57 5.06
C GLU A 141 0.31 10.09 5.08
N PRO A 142 0.02 9.24 4.07
CA PRO A 142 0.55 7.87 4.06
C PRO A 142 2.08 7.82 4.00
N LEU A 143 2.76 8.76 3.36
CA LEU A 143 4.22 8.83 3.38
C LEU A 143 4.74 9.15 4.80
N GLN A 144 4.14 10.12 5.50
CA GLN A 144 4.53 10.43 6.88
C GLN A 144 4.33 9.23 7.79
N LYS A 145 3.22 8.51 7.66
CA LYS A 145 2.98 7.27 8.41
C LYS A 145 4.09 6.22 8.19
N MET A 146 4.60 6.10 6.96
CA MET A 146 5.73 5.20 6.69
C MET A 146 7.03 5.67 7.34
N VAL A 147 7.28 6.99 7.41
CA VAL A 147 8.40 7.55 8.18
C VAL A 147 8.28 7.20 9.67
N ASP A 148 7.09 7.33 10.23
CA ASP A 148 6.82 6.99 11.64
C ASP A 148 7.01 5.48 11.92
N LEU A 149 6.88 4.64 10.89
CA LEU A 149 7.19 3.20 10.92
C LEU A 149 8.66 2.88 10.64
N GLY A 150 9.50 3.89 10.46
CA GLY A 150 10.96 3.74 10.30
C GLY A 150 11.48 3.75 8.86
N ALA A 151 10.64 4.06 7.86
CA ALA A 151 11.10 4.20 6.48
C ALA A 151 11.93 5.48 6.30
N ASP A 152 13.02 5.39 5.56
CA ASP A 152 13.74 6.57 5.05
C ASP A 152 13.08 7.02 3.72
N ILE A 153 12.73 8.31 3.64
CA ILE A 153 12.14 8.89 2.43
C ILE A 153 13.10 9.95 1.89
N ALA A 154 13.57 9.75 0.66
CA ALA A 154 14.56 10.62 0.05
C ALA A 154 14.15 11.07 -1.35
N THR A 155 14.14 12.40 -1.56
CA THR A 155 13.74 13.04 -2.83
C THR A 155 14.92 13.67 -3.52
N CYS A 156 15.08 13.41 -4.82
CA CYS A 156 16.17 13.91 -5.65
C CYS A 156 16.21 15.44 -5.65
N GLY A 157 17.30 16.04 -5.17
CA GLY A 157 17.48 17.49 -5.07
C GLY A 157 17.44 18.19 -6.44
N LEU A 158 18.04 17.58 -7.47
CA LEU A 158 17.98 18.09 -8.84
C LEU A 158 16.54 18.14 -9.37
N CYS A 159 15.72 17.14 -9.03
CA CYS A 159 14.32 17.11 -9.46
C CYS A 159 13.49 18.18 -8.74
N LEU A 160 13.70 18.36 -7.45
CA LEU A 160 13.06 19.43 -6.68
C LEU A 160 13.43 20.82 -7.22
N GLU A 161 14.71 21.03 -7.55
CA GLU A 161 15.18 22.29 -8.12
C GLU A 161 14.59 22.54 -9.52
N TYR A 162 14.61 21.53 -10.39
CA TYR A 162 14.06 21.62 -11.75
C TYR A 162 12.57 21.99 -11.76
N PHE A 163 11.79 21.45 -10.85
CA PHE A 163 10.35 21.76 -10.71
C PHE A 163 10.05 22.97 -9.81
N GLY A 164 11.06 23.64 -9.24
CA GLY A 164 10.87 24.77 -8.32
C GLY A 164 10.19 24.37 -6.99
N LEU A 165 10.40 23.14 -6.53
CA LEU A 165 9.70 22.52 -5.39
C LEU A 165 10.58 22.40 -4.13
N LYS A 166 11.82 22.90 -4.15
CA LYS A 166 12.79 22.67 -3.07
C LYS A 166 12.29 23.11 -1.70
N GLU A 167 11.67 24.31 -1.64
CA GLU A 167 11.13 24.87 -0.41
C GLU A 167 9.76 24.28 -0.02
N SER A 168 9.18 23.47 -0.90
CA SER A 168 7.87 22.85 -0.69
C SER A 168 7.97 21.40 -0.18
N LEU A 169 9.17 20.86 0.02
CA LEU A 169 9.37 19.51 0.56
C LEU A 169 8.80 19.44 1.98
N VAL A 170 7.87 18.52 2.22
CA VAL A 170 7.21 18.37 3.52
C VAL A 170 7.39 16.98 4.14
N VAL A 171 7.79 15.99 3.34
CA VAL A 171 8.04 14.62 3.82
C VAL A 171 9.40 14.13 3.35
N GLY A 172 10.17 13.58 4.28
CA GLY A 172 11.48 13.02 4.02
C GLY A 172 12.59 14.08 3.88
N ARG A 173 13.65 13.70 3.20
CA ARG A 173 14.88 14.50 3.03
C ARG A 173 15.29 14.62 1.56
N VAL A 174 16.17 15.57 1.30
CA VAL A 174 16.80 15.73 -0.02
C VAL A 174 17.93 14.72 -0.18
N THR A 175 18.04 14.12 -1.38
CA THR A 175 19.13 13.22 -1.76
C THR A 175 19.73 13.57 -3.12
N ASN A 176 20.76 12.84 -3.53
CA ASN A 176 21.47 13.01 -4.80
C ASN A 176 21.58 11.68 -5.57
N MET A 177 22.01 11.77 -6.84
CA MET A 177 22.08 10.61 -7.73
C MET A 177 23.09 9.53 -7.25
N LEU A 178 24.17 9.92 -6.60
CA LEU A 178 25.15 8.96 -6.07
C LEU A 178 24.51 8.08 -4.98
N GLU A 179 23.80 8.69 -4.04
CA GLU A 179 23.10 7.97 -2.99
C GLU A 179 22.00 7.08 -3.56
N ILE A 180 21.20 7.60 -4.51
CA ILE A 180 20.16 6.83 -5.20
C ILE A 180 20.75 5.59 -5.89
N ALA A 181 21.82 5.76 -6.68
CA ALA A 181 22.44 4.67 -7.40
C ALA A 181 23.03 3.61 -6.42
N THR A 182 23.68 4.06 -5.37
CA THR A 182 24.26 3.17 -4.34
C THR A 182 23.15 2.37 -3.64
N ALA A 183 22.06 3.02 -3.25
CA ALA A 183 20.93 2.35 -2.59
C ALA A 183 20.27 1.31 -3.50
N LEU A 184 20.09 1.62 -4.79
CA LEU A 184 19.53 0.67 -5.75
C LEU A 184 20.45 -0.52 -6.02
N GLN A 185 21.78 -0.32 -6.02
CA GLN A 185 22.74 -1.42 -6.18
C GLN A 185 22.80 -2.34 -4.94
N GLY A 186 22.60 -1.78 -3.74
CA GLY A 186 22.60 -2.54 -2.48
C GLY A 186 21.24 -3.13 -2.09
N ALA A 187 20.19 -2.85 -2.86
CA ALA A 187 18.85 -3.32 -2.54
C ALA A 187 18.68 -4.82 -2.70
N GLY A 188 18.12 -5.46 -1.69
CA GLY A 188 17.67 -6.86 -1.78
C GLY A 188 16.38 -7.00 -2.62
N ARG A 189 15.52 -5.97 -2.57
CA ARG A 189 14.29 -5.89 -3.36
C ARG A 189 14.06 -4.46 -3.84
N ILE A 190 13.70 -4.30 -5.12
CA ILE A 190 13.29 -3.02 -5.68
C ILE A 190 11.83 -3.13 -6.15
N ILE A 191 10.97 -2.22 -5.66
CA ILE A 191 9.58 -2.08 -6.08
C ILE A 191 9.49 -0.80 -6.94
N ARG A 192 8.86 -0.91 -8.11
CA ARG A 192 8.59 0.22 -9.02
C ARG A 192 7.10 0.23 -9.32
N PRO A 193 6.33 1.17 -8.74
CA PRO A 193 4.92 1.32 -9.04
C PRO A 193 4.62 1.89 -10.43
#